data_502fe8c6ac5819bdac4bb8ffeb30a4d5
#
_entry.id   502fe8c6ac5819bdac4bb8ffeb30a4d5
#
_cell.length_a   1.000
_cell.length_b   1.000
_cell.length_c   1.000
_cell.angle_alpha   90.00
_cell.angle_beta   90.00
_cell.angle_gamma   90.00
#
_symmetry.space_group_name_H-M   'P 1'
#
loop_
_entity.id
_entity.type
_entity.pdbx_description
1 polymer ?
#
loop_
_entity_poly.entity_id
_entity_poly.type
_entity_poly.pdbx_seq_one_letter_code
_entity_poly.pdbx_strand_id
1 'polypeptide(L)'
;MRLTKGDYATEKVYSHDPVMIAKEMEALGFKRLHVVDLDGARSRHIVNIEVLTRITTETSLVVDFGGGIKSEDDLQKAFDAGAHMVTLGSIAVKEPERVLQWLQRFGAERIVLGADVRDGYVSINGWKEESAIALMPFLESYLSQGISHVLCTDISRDGMLAGPSTELYESIMQAFPQCQLIASGGVSSIDDIRALEAAHVPAAVFGKAIYEGRIDLQELLREFPQ
;
A
#
# COMPACT_ATOMS: atom_id res chain seq x y z
N MET A 1 3.82 -10.73 -9.51
CA MET A 1 3.11 -10.13 -10.67
C MET A 1 2.98 -8.63 -10.46
N ARG A 2 3.01 -7.83 -11.52
CA ARG A 2 2.83 -6.39 -11.47
C ARG A 2 2.09 -5.88 -12.71
N LEU A 3 1.34 -4.80 -12.53
CA LEU A 3 0.66 -4.05 -13.59
C LEU A 3 1.36 -2.69 -13.80
N THR A 4 1.25 -2.08 -14.95
CA THR A 4 1.64 -0.68 -15.17
C THR A 4 0.40 0.18 -15.09
N LYS A 5 0.38 1.15 -14.16
CA LYS A 5 -0.78 2.03 -13.92
C LYS A 5 -2.11 1.29 -13.77
N GLY A 6 -2.09 0.07 -13.18
CA GLY A 6 -3.27 -0.75 -12.96
C GLY A 6 -3.86 -1.45 -14.20
N ASP A 7 -3.21 -1.37 -15.35
CA ASP A 7 -3.68 -2.01 -16.58
C ASP A 7 -3.28 -3.50 -16.63
N TYR A 8 -4.26 -4.40 -16.56
CA TYR A 8 -4.07 -5.85 -16.62
C TYR A 8 -3.49 -6.34 -17.95
N ALA A 9 -3.61 -5.57 -19.04
CA ALA A 9 -2.96 -5.91 -20.31
C ALA A 9 -1.43 -5.75 -20.27
N THR A 10 -0.90 -5.07 -19.23
CA THR A 10 0.52 -4.83 -19.02
C THR A 10 1.13 -5.74 -17.97
N GLU A 11 0.47 -6.85 -17.65
CA GLU A 11 0.90 -7.80 -16.64
C GLU A 11 2.34 -8.29 -16.88
N LYS A 12 3.19 -8.16 -15.86
CA LYS A 12 4.54 -8.74 -15.84
C LYS A 12 4.69 -9.64 -14.61
N VAL A 13 4.93 -10.92 -14.84
CA VAL A 13 5.19 -11.90 -13.79
C VAL A 13 6.68 -11.97 -13.51
N TYR A 14 7.11 -11.68 -12.29
CA TYR A 14 8.49 -11.81 -11.83
C TYR A 14 8.76 -13.14 -11.15
N SER A 15 7.74 -13.69 -10.47
CA SER A 15 7.79 -15.02 -9.84
C SER A 15 6.39 -15.63 -9.84
N HIS A 16 6.33 -16.96 -9.90
CA HIS A 16 5.08 -17.72 -9.80
C HIS A 16 4.77 -18.15 -8.35
N ASP A 17 5.73 -17.98 -7.43
CA ASP A 17 5.54 -18.29 -6.01
C ASP A 17 5.75 -17.03 -5.15
N PRO A 18 4.67 -16.37 -4.72
CA PRO A 18 4.76 -15.19 -3.88
C PRO A 18 5.28 -15.49 -2.47
N VAL A 19 5.14 -16.73 -1.99
CA VAL A 19 5.66 -17.15 -0.68
C VAL A 19 7.18 -17.22 -0.70
N MET A 20 7.77 -17.71 -1.79
CA MET A 20 9.21 -17.69 -1.99
C MET A 20 9.76 -16.27 -1.96
N ILE A 21 9.10 -15.33 -2.64
CA ILE A 21 9.49 -13.90 -2.61
C ILE A 21 9.42 -13.34 -1.19
N ALA A 22 8.35 -13.65 -0.44
CA ALA A 22 8.24 -13.21 0.95
C ALA A 22 9.39 -13.71 1.82
N LYS A 23 9.78 -14.99 1.68
CA LYS A 23 10.93 -15.58 2.38
C LYS A 23 12.26 -14.94 1.97
N GLU A 24 12.45 -14.62 0.69
CA GLU A 24 13.62 -13.92 0.21
C GLU A 24 13.72 -12.51 0.81
N MET A 25 12.61 -11.77 0.87
CA MET A 25 12.58 -10.44 1.51
C MET A 25 12.88 -10.54 3.02
N GLU A 26 12.30 -11.51 3.71
CA GLU A 26 12.60 -11.75 5.13
C GLU A 26 14.08 -12.10 5.34
N ALA A 27 14.63 -13.00 4.52
CA ALA A 27 16.05 -13.41 4.61
C ALA A 27 17.03 -12.25 4.35
N LEU A 28 16.64 -11.28 3.53
CA LEU A 28 17.38 -10.04 3.32
C LEU A 28 17.31 -9.10 4.52
N GLY A 29 16.29 -9.22 5.39
CA GLY A 29 16.13 -8.42 6.61
C GLY A 29 14.93 -7.48 6.62
N PHE A 30 14.10 -7.48 5.57
CA PHE A 30 12.84 -6.73 5.60
C PHE A 30 11.92 -7.27 6.69
N LYS A 31 11.15 -6.36 7.32
CA LYS A 31 10.21 -6.68 8.39
C LYS A 31 8.75 -6.51 7.98
N ARG A 32 8.49 -5.73 6.93
CA ARG A 32 7.15 -5.38 6.48
C ARG A 32 6.95 -5.76 5.03
N LEU A 33 5.75 -6.24 4.71
CA LEU A 33 5.38 -6.60 3.35
C LEU A 33 3.98 -6.07 3.04
N HIS A 34 3.87 -5.32 1.93
CA HIS A 34 2.57 -4.94 1.37
C HIS A 34 2.17 -5.97 0.30
N VAL A 35 1.04 -6.63 0.50
CA VAL A 35 0.50 -7.67 -0.38
C VAL A 35 -0.82 -7.21 -0.99
N VAL A 36 -0.91 -7.24 -2.32
CA VAL A 36 -2.15 -6.88 -3.02
C VAL A 36 -2.71 -8.09 -3.77
N ASP A 37 -3.92 -8.49 -3.42
CA ASP A 37 -4.71 -9.46 -4.18
C ASP A 37 -5.31 -8.78 -5.42
N LEU A 38 -4.59 -8.82 -6.54
CA LEU A 38 -5.02 -8.20 -7.79
C LEU A 38 -6.26 -8.87 -8.38
N ASP A 39 -6.41 -10.18 -8.22
CA ASP A 39 -7.62 -10.91 -8.61
C ASP A 39 -8.80 -10.50 -7.73
N GLY A 40 -8.55 -10.35 -6.44
CA GLY A 40 -9.52 -9.82 -5.48
C GLY A 40 -9.96 -8.40 -5.80
N ALA A 41 -9.02 -7.52 -6.15
CA ALA A 41 -9.34 -6.15 -6.56
C ALA A 41 -10.27 -6.13 -7.79
N ARG A 42 -10.09 -7.06 -8.73
CA ARG A 42 -10.92 -7.20 -9.95
C ARG A 42 -12.29 -7.83 -9.66
N SER A 43 -12.33 -8.89 -8.85
CA SER A 43 -13.55 -9.66 -8.53
C SER A 43 -14.37 -9.08 -7.38
N ARG A 44 -13.84 -8.08 -6.66
CA ARG A 44 -14.47 -7.40 -5.52
C ARG A 44 -14.72 -8.30 -4.29
N HIS A 45 -13.92 -9.31 -4.10
CA HIS A 45 -13.83 -10.16 -2.91
C HIS A 45 -12.43 -10.78 -2.88
N ILE A 46 -11.98 -11.25 -1.71
CA ILE A 46 -10.67 -11.89 -1.59
C ILE A 46 -10.66 -13.20 -2.39
N VAL A 47 -9.66 -13.39 -3.25
CA VAL A 47 -9.48 -14.60 -4.07
C VAL A 47 -8.31 -15.43 -3.56
N ASN A 48 -7.19 -14.80 -3.25
CA ASN A 48 -5.92 -15.47 -2.94
C ASN A 48 -5.65 -15.58 -1.44
N ILE A 49 -6.69 -15.91 -0.63
CA ILE A 49 -6.57 -16.01 0.84
C ILE A 49 -5.56 -17.06 1.28
N GLU A 50 -5.45 -18.19 0.56
CA GLU A 50 -4.49 -19.25 0.87
C GLU A 50 -3.04 -18.77 0.71
N VAL A 51 -2.77 -17.90 -0.26
CA VAL A 51 -1.45 -17.30 -0.44
C VAL A 51 -1.11 -16.39 0.73
N LEU A 52 -2.06 -15.55 1.18
CA LEU A 52 -1.89 -14.72 2.36
C LEU A 52 -1.58 -15.58 3.59
N THR A 53 -2.38 -16.62 3.85
CA THR A 53 -2.19 -17.54 4.97
C THR A 53 -0.79 -18.17 4.94
N ARG A 54 -0.33 -18.62 3.78
CA ARG A 54 1.01 -19.18 3.64
C ARG A 54 2.11 -18.16 3.91
N ILE A 55 2.00 -16.95 3.40
CA ILE A 55 2.99 -15.89 3.68
C ILE A 55 3.08 -15.64 5.19
N THR A 56 1.97 -15.46 5.87
CA THR A 56 1.92 -15.12 7.30
C THR A 56 2.31 -16.28 8.22
N THR A 57 2.13 -17.53 7.80
CA THR A 57 2.52 -18.72 8.58
C THR A 57 3.95 -19.17 8.30
N GLU A 58 4.47 -18.91 7.10
CA GLU A 58 5.80 -19.35 6.68
C GLU A 58 6.88 -18.26 6.82
N THR A 59 6.50 -17.04 7.23
CA THR A 59 7.41 -15.91 7.52
C THR A 59 7.00 -15.19 8.80
N SER A 60 7.89 -14.37 9.35
CA SER A 60 7.62 -13.47 10.49
C SER A 60 7.31 -12.03 10.03
N LEU A 61 7.07 -11.81 8.74
CA LEU A 61 6.81 -10.50 8.18
C LEU A 61 5.49 -9.91 8.70
N VAL A 62 5.52 -8.63 9.02
CA VAL A 62 4.31 -7.85 9.30
C VAL A 62 3.64 -7.52 7.96
N VAL A 63 2.51 -8.18 7.69
CA VAL A 63 1.82 -8.09 6.40
C VAL A 63 0.70 -7.05 6.45
N ASP A 64 0.76 -6.06 5.56
CA ASP A 64 -0.36 -5.24 5.15
C ASP A 64 -0.99 -5.85 3.89
N PHE A 65 -2.29 -6.13 3.93
CA PHE A 65 -3.01 -6.80 2.86
C PHE A 65 -4.07 -5.89 2.25
N GLY A 66 -4.06 -5.78 0.92
CA GLY A 66 -5.06 -5.05 0.14
C GLY A 66 -5.61 -5.84 -1.02
N GLY A 67 -6.69 -5.34 -1.61
CA GLY A 67 -7.34 -5.95 -2.77
C GLY A 67 -8.54 -6.84 -2.42
N GLY A 68 -9.69 -6.49 -2.99
CA GLY A 68 -10.92 -7.29 -2.86
C GLY A 68 -11.77 -7.08 -1.61
N ILE A 69 -11.33 -6.32 -0.62
CA ILE A 69 -12.03 -6.12 0.65
C ILE A 69 -13.23 -5.20 0.46
N LYS A 70 -14.45 -5.75 0.61
CA LYS A 70 -15.73 -5.06 0.42
C LYS A 70 -16.75 -5.34 1.51
N SER A 71 -16.46 -6.26 2.42
CA SER A 71 -17.33 -6.64 3.52
C SER A 71 -16.54 -6.82 4.81
N GLU A 72 -17.25 -6.85 5.93
CA GLU A 72 -16.66 -7.18 7.23
C GLU A 72 -16.15 -8.64 7.28
N ASP A 73 -16.81 -9.54 6.55
CA ASP A 73 -16.37 -10.92 6.38
C ASP A 73 -15.02 -11.02 5.65
N ASP A 74 -14.81 -10.19 4.62
CA ASP A 74 -13.49 -10.10 3.95
C ASP A 74 -12.42 -9.60 4.92
N LEU A 75 -12.72 -8.55 5.71
CA LEU A 75 -11.80 -8.06 6.74
C LEU A 75 -11.45 -9.15 7.76
N GLN A 76 -12.45 -9.82 8.30
CA GLN A 76 -12.24 -10.88 9.29
C GLN A 76 -11.39 -12.01 8.69
N LYS A 77 -11.69 -12.45 7.46
CA LYS A 77 -10.90 -13.47 6.75
C LYS A 77 -9.45 -13.06 6.57
N ALA A 78 -9.19 -11.80 6.19
CA ALA A 78 -7.82 -11.31 6.05
C ALA A 78 -7.07 -11.33 7.39
N PHE A 79 -7.71 -10.92 8.48
CA PHE A 79 -7.12 -10.97 9.82
C PHE A 79 -6.94 -12.39 10.33
N ASP A 80 -7.89 -13.29 10.10
CA ASP A 80 -7.79 -14.70 10.47
C ASP A 80 -6.68 -15.42 9.68
N ALA A 81 -6.42 -14.98 8.45
CA ALA A 81 -5.29 -15.42 7.63
C ALA A 81 -3.95 -14.80 8.05
N GLY A 82 -3.91 -14.00 9.13
CA GLY A 82 -2.70 -13.45 9.72
C GLY A 82 -2.27 -12.07 9.19
N ALA A 83 -3.09 -11.38 8.39
CA ALA A 83 -2.79 -9.99 8.04
C ALA A 83 -2.69 -9.13 9.31
N HIS A 84 -1.59 -8.37 9.44
CA HIS A 84 -1.43 -7.45 10.55
C HIS A 84 -2.27 -6.19 10.34
N MET A 85 -2.26 -5.70 9.12
CA MET A 85 -3.01 -4.51 8.69
C MET A 85 -3.76 -4.83 7.39
N VAL A 86 -4.79 -4.05 7.13
CA VAL A 86 -5.60 -4.15 5.92
C VAL A 86 -5.76 -2.79 5.26
N THR A 87 -5.38 -2.70 3.98
CA THR A 87 -5.52 -1.47 3.19
C THR A 87 -6.90 -1.38 2.55
N LEU A 88 -7.64 -0.31 2.87
CA LEU A 88 -8.97 0.00 2.38
C LEU A 88 -8.92 1.20 1.41
N GLY A 89 -9.02 0.94 0.11
CA GLY A 89 -9.05 1.97 -0.94
C GLY A 89 -10.47 2.36 -1.33
N SER A 90 -10.97 1.89 -2.48
CA SER A 90 -12.27 2.31 -3.06
C SER A 90 -13.48 2.21 -2.11
N ILE A 91 -13.48 1.33 -1.13
CA ILE A 91 -14.57 1.22 -0.12
C ILE A 91 -14.60 2.45 0.77
N ALA A 92 -13.45 3.04 1.08
CA ALA A 92 -13.37 4.25 1.90
C ALA A 92 -14.00 5.47 1.19
N VAL A 93 -13.99 5.49 -0.14
CA VAL A 93 -14.68 6.53 -0.92
C VAL A 93 -16.19 6.26 -1.01
N LYS A 94 -16.57 4.99 -1.21
CA LYS A 94 -17.96 4.63 -1.51
C LYS A 94 -18.84 4.48 -0.28
N GLU A 95 -18.26 4.00 0.81
CA GLU A 95 -18.99 3.65 2.04
C GLU A 95 -18.20 4.12 3.28
N PRO A 96 -17.95 5.43 3.43
CA PRO A 96 -17.11 5.97 4.49
C PRO A 96 -17.60 5.60 5.89
N GLU A 97 -18.90 5.64 6.13
CA GLU A 97 -19.48 5.29 7.43
C GLU A 97 -19.20 3.84 7.83
N ARG A 98 -19.24 2.92 6.86
CA ARG A 98 -18.88 1.52 7.10
C ARG A 98 -17.42 1.37 7.50
N VAL A 99 -16.52 2.08 6.82
CA VAL A 99 -15.08 2.05 7.15
C VAL A 99 -14.84 2.62 8.55
N LEU A 100 -15.55 3.67 8.95
CA LEU A 100 -15.47 4.21 10.31
C LEU A 100 -16.00 3.23 11.37
N GLN A 101 -17.05 2.46 11.07
CA GLN A 101 -17.50 1.37 11.96
C GLN A 101 -16.42 0.27 12.09
N TRP A 102 -15.77 -0.09 11.00
CA TRP A 102 -14.66 -1.05 11.03
C TRP A 102 -13.45 -0.51 11.79
N LEU A 103 -13.14 0.78 11.67
CA LEU A 103 -12.10 1.44 12.46
C LEU A 103 -12.37 1.30 13.95
N GLN A 104 -13.61 1.56 14.39
CA GLN A 104 -14.01 1.41 15.78
C GLN A 104 -13.93 -0.02 16.29
N ARG A 105 -14.23 -0.99 15.43
CA ARG A 105 -14.24 -2.42 15.78
C ARG A 105 -12.84 -3.04 15.80
N PHE A 106 -12.02 -2.77 14.79
CA PHE A 106 -10.74 -3.44 14.59
C PHE A 106 -9.53 -2.63 15.09
N GLY A 107 -9.70 -1.34 15.32
CA GLY A 107 -8.63 -0.44 15.79
C GLY A 107 -7.87 0.25 14.67
N ALA A 108 -7.30 1.42 14.99
CA ALA A 108 -6.59 2.27 14.04
C ALA A 108 -5.27 1.67 13.57
N GLU A 109 -4.66 0.83 14.39
CA GLU A 109 -3.40 0.14 14.10
C GLU A 109 -3.56 -1.01 13.08
N ARG A 110 -4.80 -1.40 12.79
CA ARG A 110 -5.10 -2.51 11.87
C ARG A 110 -5.66 -2.07 10.53
N ILE A 111 -5.99 -0.80 10.38
CA ILE A 111 -6.59 -0.27 9.14
C ILE A 111 -5.68 0.78 8.53
N VAL A 112 -5.34 0.58 7.26
CA VAL A 112 -4.62 1.53 6.42
C VAL A 112 -5.61 2.16 5.44
N LEU A 113 -5.69 3.48 5.40
CA LEU A 113 -6.46 4.20 4.41
C LEU A 113 -5.70 4.22 3.07
N GLY A 114 -6.21 3.56 2.05
CA GLY A 114 -5.66 3.61 0.70
C GLY A 114 -6.16 4.84 -0.05
N ALA A 115 -5.24 5.71 -0.43
CA ALA A 115 -5.49 6.93 -1.18
C ALA A 115 -4.70 6.92 -2.49
N ASP A 116 -5.27 6.31 -3.51
CA ASP A 116 -4.70 6.34 -4.86
C ASP A 116 -5.07 7.68 -5.52
N VAL A 117 -4.08 8.46 -5.93
CA VAL A 117 -4.30 9.85 -6.37
C VAL A 117 -3.80 10.06 -7.81
N ARG A 118 -4.57 10.85 -8.56
CA ARG A 118 -4.19 11.41 -9.85
C ARG A 118 -4.62 12.88 -9.91
N ASP A 119 -3.70 13.74 -10.27
CA ASP A 119 -3.96 15.20 -10.43
C ASP A 119 -4.65 15.83 -9.20
N GLY A 120 -4.31 15.35 -7.98
CA GLY A 120 -4.85 15.84 -6.72
C GLY A 120 -6.21 15.26 -6.31
N TYR A 121 -6.80 14.34 -7.08
CA TYR A 121 -8.09 13.70 -6.81
C TYR A 121 -7.93 12.21 -6.55
N VAL A 122 -8.77 11.69 -5.65
CA VAL A 122 -8.76 10.26 -5.28
C VAL A 122 -9.37 9.43 -6.40
N SER A 123 -8.66 8.40 -6.83
CA SER A 123 -9.11 7.43 -7.83
C SER A 123 -9.69 6.19 -7.16
N ILE A 124 -10.64 5.55 -7.82
CA ILE A 124 -11.34 4.35 -7.32
C ILE A 124 -11.41 3.24 -8.38
N ASN A 125 -11.90 2.06 -7.97
CA ASN A 125 -12.13 0.91 -8.86
C ASN A 125 -10.88 0.44 -9.62
N GLY A 126 -9.73 0.35 -8.91
CA GLY A 126 -8.46 -0.05 -9.53
C GLY A 126 -7.99 0.99 -10.56
N TRP A 127 -8.12 2.29 -10.20
CA TRP A 127 -7.66 3.46 -10.97
C TRP A 127 -8.43 3.74 -12.28
N LYS A 128 -9.59 3.08 -12.45
CA LYS A 128 -10.42 3.21 -13.67
C LYS A 128 -11.38 4.39 -13.63
N GLU A 129 -11.65 4.89 -12.45
CA GLU A 129 -12.58 5.99 -12.22
C GLU A 129 -11.93 7.04 -11.33
N GLU A 130 -12.04 8.30 -11.70
CA GLU A 130 -11.70 9.43 -10.85
C GLU A 130 -12.92 9.80 -10.00
N SER A 131 -12.69 10.00 -8.71
CA SER A 131 -13.71 10.61 -7.87
C SER A 131 -13.60 12.14 -7.95
N ALA A 132 -14.68 12.86 -7.62
CA ALA A 132 -14.62 14.32 -7.47
C ALA A 132 -14.03 14.75 -6.11
N ILE A 133 -13.43 13.84 -5.36
CA ILE A 133 -12.96 14.08 -4.00
C ILE A 133 -11.47 14.45 -4.05
N ALA A 134 -11.15 15.66 -3.61
CA ALA A 134 -9.77 16.10 -3.48
C ALA A 134 -9.06 15.35 -2.35
N LEU A 135 -7.76 15.05 -2.54
CA LEU A 135 -6.96 14.24 -1.62
C LEU A 135 -6.94 14.81 -0.19
N MET A 136 -6.60 16.08 -0.02
CA MET A 136 -6.39 16.66 1.32
C MET A 136 -7.66 16.64 2.18
N PRO A 137 -8.85 17.05 1.69
CA PRO A 137 -10.12 16.88 2.41
C PRO A 137 -10.46 15.41 2.71
N PHE A 138 -10.14 14.50 1.79
CA PHE A 138 -10.34 13.07 2.02
C PHE A 138 -9.49 12.55 3.18
N LEU A 139 -8.19 12.89 3.21
CA LEU A 139 -7.30 12.51 4.31
C LEU A 139 -7.78 13.10 5.63
N GLU A 140 -8.10 14.41 5.65
CA GLU A 140 -8.57 15.10 6.85
C GLU A 140 -9.82 14.43 7.44
N SER A 141 -10.77 14.04 6.58
CA SER A 141 -12.02 13.39 7.02
C SER A 141 -11.78 12.08 7.78
N TYR A 142 -10.76 11.32 7.44
CA TYR A 142 -10.42 10.06 8.08
C TYR A 142 -9.44 10.21 9.25
N LEU A 143 -8.41 11.04 9.10
CA LEU A 143 -7.43 11.29 10.16
C LEU A 143 -8.09 11.91 11.39
N SER A 144 -9.06 12.82 11.22
CA SER A 144 -9.84 13.39 12.32
C SER A 144 -10.73 12.37 13.06
N GLN A 145 -11.04 11.24 12.42
CA GLN A 145 -11.80 10.13 13.01
C GLN A 145 -10.91 9.04 13.63
N GLY A 146 -9.60 9.24 13.64
CA GLY A 146 -8.63 8.36 14.31
C GLY A 146 -7.90 7.37 13.42
N ILE A 147 -8.10 7.38 12.09
CA ILE A 147 -7.16 6.69 11.17
C ILE A 147 -5.77 7.28 11.40
N SER A 148 -4.77 6.43 11.50
CA SER A 148 -3.37 6.85 11.66
C SER A 148 -2.50 6.51 10.46
N HIS A 149 -2.79 5.42 9.75
CA HIS A 149 -2.01 4.92 8.63
C HIS A 149 -2.65 5.26 7.30
N VAL A 150 -1.87 5.83 6.39
CA VAL A 150 -2.31 6.17 5.02
C VAL A 150 -1.31 5.62 4.02
N LEU A 151 -1.75 4.80 3.09
CA LEU A 151 -1.00 4.41 1.90
C LEU A 151 -1.43 5.34 0.75
N CYS A 152 -0.56 6.27 0.36
CA CYS A 152 -0.83 7.18 -0.73
C CYS A 152 -0.04 6.79 -1.98
N THR A 153 -0.75 6.45 -3.06
CA THR A 153 -0.14 6.08 -4.35
C THR A 153 -0.34 7.19 -5.36
N ASP A 154 0.73 7.81 -5.86
CA ASP A 154 0.63 8.61 -7.08
C ASP A 154 0.59 7.67 -8.30
N ILE A 155 -0.61 7.55 -8.88
CA ILE A 155 -0.87 6.66 -10.02
C ILE A 155 -0.05 7.08 -11.25
N SER A 156 0.23 8.37 -11.41
CA SER A 156 1.00 8.87 -12.56
C SER A 156 2.44 8.38 -12.54
N ARG A 157 2.98 8.11 -11.35
CA ARG A 157 4.35 7.64 -11.10
C ARG A 157 4.43 6.12 -10.95
N ASP A 158 3.29 5.44 -10.59
CA ASP A 158 3.35 4.01 -10.32
C ASP A 158 3.85 3.20 -11.50
N GLY A 159 4.88 2.39 -11.23
CA GLY A 159 5.52 1.54 -12.24
C GLY A 159 6.43 2.25 -13.24
N MET A 160 6.61 3.56 -13.16
CA MET A 160 7.39 4.34 -14.13
C MET A 160 8.89 4.36 -13.84
N LEU A 161 9.31 4.09 -12.58
CA LEU A 161 10.71 4.22 -12.13
C LEU A 161 11.28 5.63 -12.45
N ALA A 162 10.50 6.66 -12.21
CA ALA A 162 10.82 8.06 -12.54
C ALA A 162 10.89 8.95 -11.29
N GLY A 163 11.09 8.34 -10.12
CA GLY A 163 11.05 8.99 -8.82
C GLY A 163 9.63 9.15 -8.26
N PRO A 164 9.48 9.15 -6.93
CA PRO A 164 8.22 9.38 -6.24
C PRO A 164 7.77 10.83 -6.34
N SER A 165 6.50 11.10 -6.02
CA SER A 165 5.96 12.46 -5.91
C SER A 165 6.30 13.07 -4.54
N THR A 166 7.57 13.34 -4.29
CA THR A 166 8.07 13.81 -2.99
C THR A 166 7.36 15.07 -2.51
N GLU A 167 7.12 16.05 -3.40
CA GLU A 167 6.39 17.28 -3.07
C GLU A 167 4.95 17.00 -2.59
N LEU A 168 4.27 16.03 -3.17
CA LEU A 168 2.94 15.60 -2.73
C LEU A 168 3.01 15.05 -1.30
N TYR A 169 3.94 14.13 -1.05
CA TYR A 169 4.09 13.50 0.26
C TYR A 169 4.55 14.48 1.32
N GLU A 170 5.45 15.41 0.99
CA GLU A 170 5.85 16.49 1.86
C GLU A 170 4.65 17.38 2.24
N SER A 171 3.79 17.73 1.28
CA SER A 171 2.58 18.51 1.55
C SER A 171 1.61 17.81 2.49
N ILE A 172 1.47 16.47 2.36
CA ILE A 172 0.67 15.66 3.28
C ILE A 172 1.28 15.69 4.69
N MET A 173 2.60 15.49 4.81
CA MET A 173 3.28 15.48 6.10
C MET A 173 3.25 16.86 6.78
N GLN A 174 3.34 17.95 6.02
CA GLN A 174 3.19 19.30 6.56
C GLN A 174 1.77 19.57 7.10
N ALA A 175 0.74 19.09 6.39
CA ALA A 175 -0.65 19.27 6.82
C ALA A 175 -1.03 18.31 7.96
N PHE A 176 -0.48 17.09 7.97
CA PHE A 176 -0.83 16.02 8.91
C PHE A 176 0.41 15.37 9.52
N PRO A 177 1.16 16.07 10.37
CA PRO A 177 2.47 15.60 10.88
C PRO A 177 2.41 14.33 11.74
N GLN A 178 1.21 13.93 12.20
CA GLN A 178 1.00 12.69 12.96
C GLN A 178 0.61 11.49 12.07
N CYS A 179 0.42 11.72 10.76
CA CYS A 179 0.07 10.67 9.83
C CYS A 179 1.23 9.69 9.64
N GLN A 180 0.95 8.41 9.78
CA GLN A 180 1.86 7.34 9.39
C GLN A 180 1.73 7.10 7.88
N LEU A 181 2.29 8.05 7.11
CA LEU A 181 2.22 8.02 5.65
C LEU A 181 3.12 6.93 5.08
N ILE A 182 2.57 6.14 4.18
CA ILE A 182 3.29 5.16 3.37
C ILE A 182 3.26 5.66 1.92
N ALA A 183 4.38 6.18 1.43
CA ALA A 183 4.50 6.65 0.05
C ALA A 183 4.54 5.46 -0.92
N SER A 184 3.80 5.56 -2.02
CA SER A 184 3.73 4.52 -3.04
C SER A 184 3.75 5.10 -4.45
N GLY A 185 4.47 4.43 -5.35
CA GLY A 185 4.61 4.82 -6.75
C GLY A 185 5.90 5.59 -7.06
N GLY A 186 6.59 5.16 -8.10
CA GLY A 186 7.70 5.87 -8.70
C GLY A 186 9.10 5.57 -8.17
N VAL A 187 9.27 5.11 -6.93
CA VAL A 187 10.59 4.83 -6.34
C VAL A 187 11.46 4.01 -7.29
N SER A 188 12.65 4.50 -7.58
CA SER A 188 13.57 3.93 -8.58
C SER A 188 15.01 3.79 -8.09
N SER A 189 15.39 4.47 -7.01
CA SER A 189 16.75 4.50 -6.48
C SER A 189 16.77 4.67 -4.96
N ILE A 190 17.94 4.49 -4.33
CA ILE A 190 18.14 4.80 -2.92
C ILE A 190 18.01 6.32 -2.69
N ASP A 191 18.43 7.15 -3.64
CA ASP A 191 18.30 8.61 -3.53
C ASP A 191 16.83 9.06 -3.42
N ASP A 192 15.91 8.34 -4.07
CA ASP A 192 14.48 8.60 -3.90
C ASP A 192 14.03 8.33 -2.45
N ILE A 193 14.56 7.29 -1.82
CA ILE A 193 14.25 6.95 -0.43
C ILE A 193 14.85 8.00 0.52
N ARG A 194 16.07 8.48 0.26
CA ARG A 194 16.69 9.60 0.99
C ARG A 194 15.84 10.87 0.89
N ALA A 195 15.30 11.15 -0.31
CA ALA A 195 14.43 12.31 -0.51
C ALA A 195 13.10 12.18 0.26
N LEU A 196 12.51 10.99 0.33
CA LEU A 196 11.31 10.73 1.13
C LEU A 196 11.60 10.88 2.63
N GLU A 197 12.74 10.37 3.11
CA GLU A 197 13.17 10.54 4.51
C GLU A 197 13.38 12.02 4.86
N ALA A 198 14.04 12.78 3.99
CA ALA A 198 14.23 14.22 4.17
C ALA A 198 12.90 14.99 4.20
N ALA A 199 11.87 14.49 3.52
CA ALA A 199 10.49 15.00 3.57
C ALA A 199 9.69 14.45 4.78
N HIS A 200 10.35 13.78 5.72
CA HIS A 200 9.76 13.20 6.93
C HIS A 200 8.65 12.15 6.63
N VAL A 201 8.72 11.45 5.50
CA VAL A 201 7.81 10.37 5.15
C VAL A 201 8.22 9.11 5.92
N PRO A 202 7.34 8.55 6.79
CA PRO A 202 7.72 7.46 7.70
C PRO A 202 8.02 6.14 7.01
N ALA A 203 7.39 5.88 5.84
CA ALA A 203 7.54 4.62 5.13
C ALA A 203 7.32 4.76 3.62
N ALA A 204 7.86 3.82 2.84
CA ALA A 204 7.64 3.74 1.41
C ALA A 204 7.42 2.28 0.96
N VAL A 205 6.51 2.10 0.00
CA VAL A 205 6.30 0.82 -0.70
C VAL A 205 6.92 0.89 -2.09
N PHE A 206 7.77 -0.05 -2.38
CA PHE A 206 8.35 -0.20 -3.71
C PHE A 206 8.62 -1.67 -4.03
N GLY A 207 8.41 -2.07 -5.26
CA GLY A 207 8.61 -3.45 -5.70
C GLY A 207 9.37 -3.50 -7.02
N LYS A 208 8.95 -2.71 -8.02
CA LYS A 208 9.54 -2.75 -9.36
C LYS A 208 11.03 -2.46 -9.34
N ALA A 209 11.48 -1.49 -8.55
CA ALA A 209 12.89 -1.14 -8.41
C ALA A 209 13.74 -2.30 -7.88
N ILE A 210 13.17 -3.14 -7.00
CA ILE A 210 13.81 -4.36 -6.50
C ILE A 210 13.94 -5.38 -7.64
N TYR A 211 12.83 -5.72 -8.29
CA TYR A 211 12.80 -6.76 -9.33
C TYR A 211 13.60 -6.38 -10.59
N GLU A 212 13.75 -5.09 -10.86
CA GLU A 212 14.55 -4.57 -11.99
C GLU A 212 16.03 -4.32 -11.60
N GLY A 213 16.43 -4.66 -10.35
CA GLY A 213 17.82 -4.51 -9.87
C GLY A 213 18.30 -3.05 -9.79
N ARG A 214 17.38 -2.12 -9.56
CA ARG A 214 17.69 -0.68 -9.50
C ARG A 214 18.20 -0.23 -8.13
N ILE A 215 17.91 -0.99 -7.08
CA ILE A 215 18.27 -0.69 -5.71
C ILE A 215 19.13 -1.83 -5.17
N ASP A 216 20.31 -1.51 -4.65
CA ASP A 216 21.10 -2.44 -3.86
C ASP A 216 20.43 -2.60 -2.48
N LEU A 217 19.86 -3.78 -2.25
CA LEU A 217 19.11 -4.05 -1.02
C LEU A 217 20.01 -4.15 0.20
N GLN A 218 21.30 -4.49 0.05
CA GLN A 218 22.24 -4.53 1.17
C GLN A 218 22.64 -3.10 1.59
N GLU A 219 22.83 -2.21 0.62
CA GLU A 219 23.07 -0.79 0.89
C GLU A 219 21.83 -0.17 1.54
N LEU A 220 20.66 -0.42 0.99
CA LEU A 220 19.38 0.07 1.51
C LEU A 220 19.17 -0.30 2.98
N LEU A 221 19.32 -1.58 3.33
CA LEU A 221 19.05 -2.05 4.70
C LEU A 221 20.14 -1.64 5.71
N ARG A 222 21.34 -1.29 5.26
CA ARG A 222 22.36 -0.68 6.11
C ARG A 222 22.02 0.76 6.44
N GLU A 223 21.50 1.52 5.48
CA GLU A 223 21.18 2.93 5.63
C GLU A 223 19.82 3.13 6.31
N PHE A 224 18.84 2.29 5.96
CA PHE A 224 17.46 2.34 6.48
C PHE A 224 17.13 1.02 7.20
N PRO A 225 17.60 0.81 8.45
CA PRO A 225 17.28 -0.40 9.20
C PRO A 225 15.79 -0.48 9.51
N GLN A 226 15.21 -1.69 9.44
CA GLN A 226 13.78 -1.95 9.58
C GLN A 226 13.34 -2.14 11.05
#